data_52967b6bce83e7aca4d47296469eb9b8
#
_entry.id   52967b6bce83e7aca4d47296469eb9b8
#
_cell.length_a   1.000
_cell.length_b   1.000
_cell.length_c   1.000
_cell.angle_alpha   90.00
_cell.angle_beta   90.00
_cell.angle_gamma   90.00
#
_symmetry.space_group_name_H-M   'P 1'
#
loop_
_entity.id
_entity.type
_entity.pdbx_description
1 polymer ?
#
loop_
_entity_poly.entity_id
_entity_poly.type
_entity_poly.pdbx_seq_one_letter_code
_entity_poly.pdbx_strand_id
1 'polypeptide(L)'
;MEDKIKKYIKNEKIYYVLKLTSLFILFIIWDSIFFEIFGKFIINLSVGYKVFFSFIVNLLFLILIISIYFKTLKKDFKLFFKDFFNNLEISIKYWLIGFIVMVISNLIIIIITNGAIAGNEEQVRQLIDISPLYMLFSVSIYAPLTEELLFRKGFRDIIKNKWLYIIISGGIFGGLHVLPTIIGSWLVTESIIISELLFLVPYCSLGIAFAYTYYKTNNIFSTICMHSIHNTMAIILYLIGSGL
;
A
#
# COMPACT_ATOMS: atom_id res chain seq x y z
N MET A 1 -5.32 -23.97 -6.29
CA MET A 1 -6.48 -23.55 -5.46
C MET A 1 -7.45 -22.70 -6.27
N GLU A 2 -6.99 -21.67 -6.95
CA GLU A 2 -7.81 -20.76 -7.76
C GLU A 2 -8.70 -21.49 -8.79
N ASP A 3 -8.15 -22.40 -9.57
CA ASP A 3 -8.90 -23.14 -10.60
C ASP A 3 -10.00 -24.05 -10.02
N LYS A 4 -9.79 -24.59 -8.81
CA LYS A 4 -10.80 -25.39 -8.12
C LYS A 4 -11.99 -24.53 -7.68
N ILE A 5 -11.72 -23.35 -7.10
CA ILE A 5 -12.79 -22.44 -6.64
C ILE A 5 -13.56 -21.86 -7.84
N LYS A 6 -12.88 -21.46 -8.92
CA LYS A 6 -13.52 -20.99 -10.16
C LYS A 6 -14.50 -22.02 -10.75
N LYS A 7 -14.24 -23.32 -10.58
CA LYS A 7 -15.14 -24.39 -11.05
C LYS A 7 -16.50 -24.36 -10.34
N TYR A 8 -16.55 -23.92 -9.07
CA TYR A 8 -17.80 -23.82 -8.30
C TYR A 8 -18.52 -22.49 -8.52
N ILE A 9 -17.79 -21.42 -8.84
CA ILE A 9 -18.38 -20.10 -9.11
C ILE A 9 -18.48 -19.93 -10.64
N LYS A 10 -19.66 -20.24 -11.21
CA LYS A 10 -19.91 -20.16 -12.66
C LYS A 10 -19.71 -18.76 -13.25
N ASN A 11 -19.85 -17.70 -12.45
CA ASN A 11 -19.69 -16.31 -12.88
C ASN A 11 -18.30 -15.79 -12.47
N GLU A 12 -17.43 -15.59 -13.45
CA GLU A 12 -16.06 -15.13 -13.23
C GLU A 12 -15.98 -13.76 -12.53
N LYS A 13 -16.91 -12.85 -12.84
CA LYS A 13 -16.98 -11.53 -12.21
C LYS A 13 -17.29 -11.66 -10.72
N ILE A 14 -18.24 -12.52 -10.36
CA ILE A 14 -18.58 -12.77 -8.94
C ILE A 14 -17.37 -13.34 -8.21
N TYR A 15 -16.64 -14.27 -8.83
CA TYR A 15 -15.42 -14.81 -8.25
C TYR A 15 -14.39 -13.71 -7.91
N TYR A 16 -14.10 -12.79 -8.84
CA TYR A 16 -13.12 -11.73 -8.60
C TYR A 16 -13.61 -10.71 -7.56
N VAL A 17 -14.90 -10.41 -7.54
CA VAL A 17 -15.49 -9.56 -6.50
C VAL A 17 -15.33 -10.20 -5.13
N LEU A 18 -15.74 -11.44 -4.95
CA LEU A 18 -15.61 -12.15 -3.67
C LEU A 18 -14.14 -12.27 -3.25
N LYS A 19 -13.24 -12.61 -4.18
CA LYS A 19 -11.80 -12.69 -3.92
C LYS A 19 -11.26 -11.37 -3.39
N LEU A 20 -11.53 -10.26 -4.10
CA LEU A 20 -11.04 -8.95 -3.70
C LEU A 20 -11.63 -8.52 -2.35
N THR A 21 -12.95 -8.63 -2.18
CA THR A 21 -13.63 -8.25 -0.93
C THR A 21 -13.09 -9.04 0.26
N SER A 22 -12.94 -10.35 0.13
CA SER A 22 -12.38 -11.19 1.22
C SER A 22 -10.95 -10.81 1.56
N LEU A 23 -10.10 -10.57 0.54
CA LEU A 23 -8.72 -10.16 0.76
C LEU A 23 -8.63 -8.75 1.37
N PHE A 24 -9.52 -7.85 0.97
CA PHE A 24 -9.56 -6.49 1.49
C PHE A 24 -10.00 -6.46 2.96
N ILE A 25 -11.05 -7.20 3.31
CA ILE A 25 -11.47 -7.37 4.70
C ILE A 25 -10.31 -7.94 5.51
N LEU A 26 -9.70 -9.02 5.03
CA LEU A 26 -8.59 -9.67 5.71
C LEU A 26 -7.39 -8.72 5.89
N PHE A 27 -7.06 -7.91 4.88
CA PHE A 27 -6.00 -6.90 4.96
C PHE A 27 -6.25 -5.87 6.07
N ILE A 28 -7.51 -5.40 6.21
CA ILE A 28 -7.88 -4.41 7.24
C ILE A 28 -7.84 -5.00 8.66
N ILE A 29 -8.29 -6.25 8.84
CA ILE A 29 -8.44 -6.85 10.18
C ILE A 29 -7.28 -7.76 10.58
N TRP A 30 -6.28 -7.96 9.70
CA TRP A 30 -5.21 -8.96 9.90
C TRP A 30 -4.48 -8.76 11.23
N ASP A 31 -3.96 -7.59 11.46
CA ASP A 31 -3.21 -7.27 12.68
C ASP A 31 -4.11 -7.34 13.91
N SER A 32 -5.36 -6.90 13.78
CA SER A 32 -6.36 -6.97 14.86
C SER A 32 -6.66 -8.41 15.28
N ILE A 33 -6.74 -9.35 14.34
CA ILE A 33 -6.94 -10.78 14.65
C ILE A 33 -5.79 -11.31 15.53
N PHE A 34 -4.55 -11.02 15.14
CA PHE A 34 -3.39 -11.48 15.92
C PHE A 34 -3.27 -10.77 17.26
N PHE A 35 -3.63 -9.49 17.34
CA PHE A 35 -3.65 -8.76 18.59
C PHE A 35 -4.73 -9.30 19.54
N GLU A 36 -5.92 -9.65 19.06
CA GLU A 36 -6.98 -10.23 19.89
C GLU A 36 -6.56 -11.60 20.46
N ILE A 37 -5.89 -12.43 19.65
CA ILE A 37 -5.46 -13.76 20.07
C ILE A 37 -4.27 -13.70 21.03
N PHE A 38 -3.27 -12.89 20.73
CA PHE A 38 -1.97 -12.90 21.41
C PHE A 38 -1.68 -11.64 22.23
N GLY A 39 -2.57 -10.62 22.21
CA GLY A 39 -2.33 -9.30 22.80
C GLY A 39 -1.97 -9.35 24.27
N LYS A 40 -2.64 -10.18 25.09
CA LYS A 40 -2.33 -10.36 26.51
C LYS A 40 -0.90 -10.86 26.75
N PHE A 41 -0.38 -11.66 25.84
CA PHE A 41 1.00 -12.15 25.89
C PHE A 41 1.97 -11.07 25.39
N ILE A 42 1.65 -10.44 24.26
CA ILE A 42 2.50 -9.47 23.58
C ILE A 42 2.72 -8.20 24.40
N ILE A 43 1.69 -7.73 25.12
CA ILE A 43 1.75 -6.45 25.85
C ILE A 43 2.91 -6.42 26.87
N ASN A 44 3.24 -7.59 27.45
CA ASN A 44 4.30 -7.74 28.44
C ASN A 44 5.70 -8.00 27.84
N LEU A 45 5.82 -8.14 26.52
CA LEU A 45 7.09 -8.37 25.87
C LEU A 45 7.91 -7.08 25.75
N SER A 46 9.24 -7.22 25.68
CA SER A 46 10.09 -6.09 25.29
C SER A 46 9.82 -5.64 23.87
N VAL A 47 10.23 -4.41 23.55
CA VAL A 47 10.02 -3.78 22.22
C VAL A 47 10.54 -4.68 21.09
N GLY A 48 11.75 -5.27 21.25
CA GLY A 48 12.33 -6.15 20.24
C GLY A 48 11.46 -7.37 19.92
N TYR A 49 10.88 -8.00 20.93
CA TYR A 49 9.95 -9.13 20.70
C TYR A 49 8.63 -8.68 20.07
N LYS A 50 8.12 -7.50 20.41
CA LYS A 50 6.94 -6.93 19.74
C LYS A 50 7.19 -6.69 18.26
N VAL A 51 8.33 -6.11 17.92
CA VAL A 51 8.76 -5.88 16.52
C VAL A 51 8.91 -7.22 15.78
N PHE A 52 9.57 -8.20 16.39
CA PHE A 52 9.71 -9.53 15.79
C PHE A 52 8.35 -10.21 15.57
N PHE A 53 7.42 -10.08 16.51
CA PHE A 53 6.06 -10.59 16.34
C PHE A 53 5.35 -9.92 15.15
N SER A 54 5.40 -8.59 15.06
CA SER A 54 4.82 -7.84 13.93
C SER A 54 5.45 -8.26 12.60
N PHE A 55 6.76 -8.49 12.57
CA PHE A 55 7.44 -9.03 11.38
C PHE A 55 6.87 -10.39 10.95
N ILE A 56 6.66 -11.31 11.90
CA ILE A 56 6.07 -12.63 11.60
C ILE A 56 4.63 -12.49 11.10
N VAL A 57 3.82 -11.63 11.72
CA VAL A 57 2.43 -11.38 11.29
C VAL A 57 2.37 -10.85 9.86
N ASN A 58 3.21 -9.87 9.53
CA ASN A 58 3.31 -9.34 8.18
C ASN A 58 3.82 -10.39 7.18
N LEU A 59 4.80 -11.19 7.57
CA LEU A 59 5.33 -12.27 6.73
C LEU A 59 4.26 -13.34 6.41
N LEU A 60 3.43 -13.70 7.38
CA LEU A 60 2.33 -14.64 7.17
C LEU A 60 1.30 -14.11 6.17
N PHE A 61 0.93 -12.82 6.28
CA PHE A 61 0.03 -12.20 5.30
C PHE A 61 0.66 -12.12 3.91
N LEU A 62 1.95 -11.78 3.84
CA LEU A 62 2.70 -11.72 2.59
C LEU A 62 2.72 -13.10 1.90
N ILE A 63 3.01 -14.17 2.64
CA ILE A 63 2.97 -15.55 2.12
C ILE A 63 1.59 -15.90 1.61
N LEU A 64 0.54 -15.54 2.34
CA LEU A 64 -0.84 -15.78 1.94
C LEU A 64 -1.17 -15.10 0.60
N ILE A 65 -0.89 -13.79 0.48
CA ILE A 65 -1.24 -13.03 -0.72
C ILE A 65 -0.40 -13.45 -1.93
N ILE A 66 0.89 -13.74 -1.74
CA ILE A 66 1.76 -14.30 -2.77
C ILE A 66 1.23 -15.65 -3.25
N SER A 67 0.79 -16.52 -2.35
CA SER A 67 0.24 -17.84 -2.69
C SER A 67 -1.02 -17.71 -3.55
N ILE A 68 -1.89 -16.75 -3.22
CA ILE A 68 -3.13 -16.49 -3.97
C ILE A 68 -2.83 -15.92 -5.37
N TYR A 69 -1.84 -15.04 -5.50
CA TYR A 69 -1.47 -14.41 -6.77
C TYR A 69 -0.26 -15.05 -7.46
N PHE A 70 0.18 -16.23 -7.00
CA PHE A 70 1.42 -16.88 -7.46
C PHE A 70 1.52 -17.03 -8.99
N LYS A 71 0.43 -17.44 -9.65
CA LYS A 71 0.40 -17.57 -11.13
C LYS A 71 0.63 -16.24 -11.83
N THR A 72 0.00 -15.17 -11.32
CA THR A 72 0.18 -13.81 -11.83
C THR A 72 1.62 -13.35 -11.63
N LEU A 73 2.13 -13.46 -10.40
CA LEU A 73 3.51 -13.05 -10.08
C LEU A 73 4.53 -13.80 -10.94
N LYS A 74 4.43 -15.12 -11.06
CA LYS A 74 5.35 -15.92 -11.89
C LYS A 74 5.31 -15.52 -13.37
N LYS A 75 4.11 -15.23 -13.92
CA LYS A 75 3.95 -14.77 -15.30
C LYS A 75 4.54 -13.37 -15.49
N ASP A 76 4.12 -12.43 -14.64
CA ASP A 76 4.48 -11.02 -14.79
C ASP A 76 5.96 -10.79 -14.52
N PHE A 77 6.60 -11.56 -13.60
CA PHE A 77 8.05 -11.54 -13.40
C PHE A 77 8.81 -11.84 -14.70
N LYS A 78 8.45 -12.92 -15.40
CA LYS A 78 9.09 -13.26 -16.66
C LYS A 78 8.90 -12.20 -17.74
N LEU A 79 7.68 -11.65 -17.83
CA LEU A 79 7.35 -10.61 -18.79
C LEU A 79 8.02 -9.28 -18.47
N PHE A 80 8.18 -8.94 -17.19
CA PHE A 80 8.87 -7.74 -16.75
C PHE A 80 10.31 -7.71 -17.25
N PHE A 81 11.07 -8.79 -17.05
CA PHE A 81 12.45 -8.86 -17.50
C PHE A 81 12.60 -9.05 -19.02
N LYS A 82 11.60 -9.65 -19.68
CA LYS A 82 11.59 -9.75 -21.14
C LYS A 82 11.53 -8.37 -21.84
N ASP A 83 10.81 -7.44 -21.25
CA ASP A 83 10.62 -6.08 -21.77
C ASP A 83 11.01 -5.03 -20.71
N PHE A 84 12.18 -5.25 -20.10
CA PHE A 84 12.62 -4.53 -18.91
C PHE A 84 12.67 -3.03 -19.10
N PHE A 85 13.37 -2.57 -20.17
CA PHE A 85 13.58 -1.14 -20.40
C PHE A 85 12.27 -0.40 -20.68
N ASN A 86 11.38 -0.97 -21.48
CA ASN A 86 10.07 -0.36 -21.76
C ASN A 86 9.18 -0.32 -20.50
N ASN A 87 9.14 -1.41 -19.73
CA ASN A 87 8.41 -1.43 -18.46
C ASN A 87 8.96 -0.39 -17.48
N LEU A 88 10.28 -0.25 -17.39
CA LEU A 88 10.95 0.72 -16.52
C LEU A 88 10.68 2.16 -16.96
N GLU A 89 10.82 2.45 -18.26
CA GLU A 89 10.55 3.79 -18.84
C GLU A 89 9.12 4.24 -18.53
N ILE A 90 8.12 3.38 -18.81
CA ILE A 90 6.72 3.67 -18.52
C ILE A 90 6.52 3.90 -17.02
N SER A 91 7.13 3.06 -16.18
CA SER A 91 7.00 3.15 -14.73
C SER A 91 7.57 4.44 -14.17
N ILE A 92 8.79 4.79 -14.56
CA ILE A 92 9.46 6.03 -14.14
C ILE A 92 8.67 7.25 -14.62
N LYS A 93 8.23 7.27 -15.87
CA LYS A 93 7.49 8.39 -16.45
C LYS A 93 6.24 8.73 -15.62
N TYR A 94 5.39 7.76 -15.34
CA TYR A 94 4.15 8.03 -14.62
C TYR A 94 4.37 8.21 -13.12
N TRP A 95 5.32 7.50 -12.53
CA TRP A 95 5.74 7.77 -11.16
C TRP A 95 6.23 9.20 -10.97
N LEU A 96 7.09 9.73 -11.86
CA LEU A 96 7.57 11.11 -11.79
C LEU A 96 6.41 12.12 -11.85
N ILE A 97 5.42 11.90 -12.71
CA ILE A 97 4.23 12.76 -12.75
C ILE A 97 3.50 12.77 -11.42
N GLY A 98 3.20 11.58 -10.86
CA GLY A 98 2.55 11.46 -9.56
C GLY A 98 3.41 12.03 -8.42
N PHE A 99 4.72 11.82 -8.45
CA PHE A 99 5.67 12.34 -7.47
C PHE A 99 5.75 13.87 -7.48
N ILE A 100 5.80 14.49 -8.66
CA ILE A 100 5.77 15.96 -8.78
C ILE A 100 4.48 16.54 -8.19
N VAL A 101 3.33 15.95 -8.51
CA VAL A 101 2.04 16.37 -7.94
C VAL A 101 2.03 16.20 -6.43
N MET A 102 2.54 15.06 -5.92
CA MET A 102 2.69 14.80 -4.49
C MET A 102 3.55 15.85 -3.80
N VAL A 103 4.74 16.16 -4.35
CA VAL A 103 5.66 17.15 -3.76
C VAL A 103 5.04 18.54 -3.75
N ILE A 104 4.48 18.98 -4.87
CA ILE A 104 3.84 20.32 -4.96
C ILE A 104 2.67 20.42 -3.97
N SER A 105 1.81 19.40 -3.92
CA SER A 105 0.67 19.41 -2.99
C SER A 105 1.12 19.39 -1.53
N ASN A 106 2.14 18.62 -1.17
CA ASN A 106 2.70 18.63 0.19
C ASN A 106 3.29 20.00 0.56
N LEU A 107 4.03 20.65 -0.35
CA LEU A 107 4.54 22.01 -0.10
C LEU A 107 3.42 23.02 0.13
N ILE A 108 2.34 22.96 -0.67
CA ILE A 108 1.17 23.80 -0.48
C ILE A 108 0.51 23.52 0.88
N ILE A 109 0.35 22.26 1.26
CA ILE A 109 -0.26 21.86 2.54
C ILE A 109 0.60 22.39 3.70
N ILE A 110 1.91 22.20 3.67
CA ILE A 110 2.84 22.71 4.70
C ILE A 110 2.67 24.24 4.89
N ILE A 111 2.56 24.99 3.79
CA ILE A 111 2.38 26.45 3.85
C ILE A 111 1.01 26.82 4.46
N ILE A 112 -0.06 26.18 4.01
CA ILE A 112 -1.43 26.51 4.45
C ILE A 112 -1.65 26.11 5.91
N THR A 113 -1.05 25.01 6.36
CA THR A 113 -1.27 24.43 7.69
C THR A 113 -0.21 24.81 8.71
N ASN A 114 0.78 25.66 8.35
CA ASN A 114 1.94 25.98 9.18
C ASN A 114 2.74 24.76 9.65
N GLY A 115 2.96 23.80 8.75
CA GLY A 115 3.85 22.68 8.98
C GLY A 115 3.19 21.35 9.32
N ALA A 116 1.88 21.15 9.04
CA ALA A 116 1.26 19.85 9.27
C ALA A 116 1.91 18.73 8.43
N ILE A 117 1.99 17.57 9.03
CA ILE A 117 2.44 16.30 8.41
C ILE A 117 1.26 15.33 8.42
N ALA A 118 1.13 14.51 7.39
CA ALA A 118 0.09 13.48 7.34
C ALA A 118 0.25 12.50 8.51
N GLY A 119 -0.85 12.14 9.16
CA GLY A 119 -0.81 11.26 10.32
C GLY A 119 -0.25 9.87 10.01
N ASN A 120 -0.47 9.36 8.79
CA ASN A 120 0.18 8.12 8.34
C ASN A 120 1.72 8.27 8.28
N GLU A 121 2.22 9.39 7.75
CA GLU A 121 3.65 9.68 7.66
C GLU A 121 4.27 9.80 9.06
N GLU A 122 3.59 10.48 9.97
CA GLU A 122 4.04 10.63 11.36
C GLU A 122 4.17 9.27 12.06
N GLN A 123 3.17 8.40 11.91
CA GLN A 123 3.22 7.04 12.45
C GLN A 123 4.38 6.22 11.88
N VAL A 124 4.60 6.30 10.57
CA VAL A 124 5.74 5.62 9.91
C VAL A 124 7.06 6.10 10.48
N ARG A 125 7.26 7.41 10.66
CA ARG A 125 8.49 7.99 11.25
C ARG A 125 8.72 7.49 12.66
N GLN A 126 7.71 7.52 13.52
CA GLN A 126 7.80 7.00 14.89
C GLN A 126 8.20 5.52 14.92
N LEU A 127 7.68 4.71 13.99
CA LEU A 127 8.04 3.30 13.90
C LEU A 127 9.46 3.09 13.33
N ILE A 128 9.94 3.97 12.43
CA ILE A 128 11.33 3.94 11.96
C ILE A 128 12.28 4.22 13.13
N ASP A 129 11.98 5.18 13.99
CA ASP A 129 12.79 5.50 15.18
C ASP A 129 12.88 4.30 16.15
N ILE A 130 11.83 3.50 16.24
CA ILE A 130 11.79 2.29 17.09
C ILE A 130 12.57 1.13 16.45
N SER A 131 12.39 0.90 15.15
CA SER A 131 12.99 -0.24 14.45
C SER A 131 13.19 0.03 12.95
N PRO A 132 14.31 0.66 12.54
CA PRO A 132 14.56 1.02 11.14
C PRO A 132 14.55 -0.19 10.20
N LEU A 133 15.15 -1.30 10.61
CA LEU A 133 15.24 -2.52 9.79
C LEU A 133 13.87 -3.16 9.55
N TYR A 134 13.02 -3.23 10.57
CA TYR A 134 11.66 -3.73 10.41
C TYR A 134 10.85 -2.81 9.49
N MET A 135 10.98 -1.51 9.65
CA MET A 135 10.25 -0.56 8.82
C MET A 135 10.76 -0.56 7.38
N LEU A 136 12.06 -0.74 7.16
CA LEU A 136 12.58 -0.93 5.81
C LEU A 136 11.93 -2.15 5.12
N PHE A 137 11.79 -3.28 5.82
CA PHE A 137 11.05 -4.43 5.30
C PHE A 137 9.57 -4.10 5.07
N SER A 138 8.91 -3.52 6.07
CA SER A 138 7.47 -3.29 6.07
C SER A 138 7.04 -2.35 4.94
N VAL A 139 7.70 -1.20 4.79
CA VAL A 139 7.28 -0.20 3.81
C VAL A 139 7.91 -0.37 2.42
N SER A 140 9.06 -1.06 2.31
CA SER A 140 9.74 -1.23 1.02
C SER A 140 9.45 -2.57 0.34
N ILE A 141 9.00 -3.58 1.09
CA ILE A 141 8.74 -4.93 0.57
C ILE A 141 7.30 -5.35 0.83
N TYR A 142 6.89 -5.39 2.11
CA TYR A 142 5.58 -5.89 2.50
C TYR A 142 4.45 -5.03 1.93
N ALA A 143 4.45 -3.72 2.19
CA ALA A 143 3.41 -2.82 1.74
C ALA A 143 3.30 -2.77 0.21
N PRO A 144 4.37 -2.55 -0.60
CA PRO A 144 4.25 -2.54 -2.05
C PRO A 144 3.73 -3.85 -2.64
N LEU A 145 4.18 -5.01 -2.14
CA LEU A 145 3.70 -6.30 -2.64
C LEU A 145 2.22 -6.52 -2.32
N THR A 146 1.81 -6.27 -1.09
CA THR A 146 0.42 -6.49 -0.66
C THR A 146 -0.53 -5.48 -1.30
N GLU A 147 -0.16 -4.21 -1.29
CA GLU A 147 -0.98 -3.13 -1.79
C GLU A 147 -1.13 -3.16 -3.31
N GLU A 148 -0.07 -3.39 -4.08
CA GLU A 148 -0.19 -3.43 -5.53
C GLU A 148 -1.01 -4.66 -5.99
N LEU A 149 -0.89 -5.80 -5.32
CA LEU A 149 -1.73 -6.96 -5.61
C LEU A 149 -3.21 -6.71 -5.28
N LEU A 150 -3.52 -5.99 -4.21
CA LEU A 150 -4.89 -5.63 -3.83
C LEU A 150 -5.43 -4.51 -4.72
N PHE A 151 -4.76 -3.36 -4.74
CA PHE A 151 -5.28 -2.16 -5.38
C PHE A 151 -5.13 -2.17 -6.90
N ARG A 152 -4.05 -2.72 -7.46
CA ARG A 152 -3.86 -2.72 -8.93
C ARG A 152 -4.44 -3.99 -9.54
N LYS A 153 -3.91 -5.16 -9.16
CA LYS A 153 -4.38 -6.42 -9.74
C LYS A 153 -5.82 -6.73 -9.37
N GLY A 154 -6.18 -6.63 -8.09
CA GLY A 154 -7.52 -6.95 -7.61
C GLY A 154 -8.61 -6.08 -8.25
N PHE A 155 -8.45 -4.76 -8.24
CA PHE A 155 -9.43 -3.86 -8.87
C PHE A 155 -9.48 -4.00 -10.39
N ARG A 156 -8.34 -4.25 -11.07
CA ARG A 156 -8.31 -4.44 -12.51
C ARG A 156 -9.00 -5.72 -12.98
N ASP A 157 -9.02 -6.74 -12.15
CA ASP A 157 -9.75 -7.97 -12.45
C ASP A 157 -11.27 -7.72 -12.55
N ILE A 158 -11.78 -6.76 -11.78
CA ILE A 158 -13.20 -6.41 -11.71
C ILE A 158 -13.56 -5.28 -12.65
N ILE A 159 -12.78 -4.19 -12.65
CA ILE A 159 -13.08 -2.94 -13.36
C ILE A 159 -12.35 -2.93 -14.70
N LYS A 160 -13.08 -3.09 -15.80
CA LYS A 160 -12.50 -3.12 -17.16
C LYS A 160 -12.37 -1.74 -17.79
N ASN A 161 -13.22 -0.78 -17.41
CA ASN A 161 -13.12 0.60 -17.87
C ASN A 161 -11.83 1.25 -17.33
N LYS A 162 -11.06 1.86 -18.22
CA LYS A 162 -9.76 2.46 -17.92
C LYS A 162 -9.83 3.51 -16.81
N TRP A 163 -10.65 4.53 -17.04
CA TRP A 163 -10.67 5.69 -16.16
C TRP A 163 -11.33 5.37 -14.81
N LEU A 164 -12.41 4.57 -14.84
CA LEU A 164 -13.05 4.11 -13.62
C LEU A 164 -12.07 3.29 -12.75
N TYR A 165 -11.28 2.40 -13.38
CA TYR A 165 -10.25 1.64 -12.68
C TYR A 165 -9.19 2.55 -12.05
N ILE A 166 -8.64 3.50 -12.82
CA ILE A 166 -7.56 4.37 -12.36
C ILE A 166 -8.04 5.24 -11.19
N ILE A 167 -9.22 5.85 -11.31
CA ILE A 167 -9.77 6.74 -10.28
C ILE A 167 -10.13 5.97 -9.02
N ILE A 168 -10.84 4.84 -9.14
CA ILE A 168 -11.25 4.04 -7.97
C ILE A 168 -10.03 3.44 -7.28
N SER A 169 -9.12 2.80 -8.03
CA SER A 169 -7.93 2.18 -7.45
C SER A 169 -7.01 3.22 -6.77
N GLY A 170 -6.79 4.37 -7.42
CA GLY A 170 -5.96 5.43 -6.87
C GLY A 170 -6.63 6.17 -5.70
N GLY A 171 -7.93 6.41 -5.79
CA GLY A 171 -8.69 7.09 -4.75
C GLY A 171 -8.84 6.26 -3.48
N ILE A 172 -9.14 4.96 -3.58
CA ILE A 172 -9.21 4.07 -2.42
C ILE A 172 -7.82 3.92 -1.78
N PHE A 173 -6.76 3.80 -2.59
CA PHE A 173 -5.39 3.77 -2.09
C PHE A 173 -5.08 5.02 -1.25
N GLY A 174 -5.31 6.23 -1.80
CA GLY A 174 -5.10 7.48 -1.05
C GLY A 174 -6.00 7.61 0.18
N GLY A 175 -7.26 7.20 0.05
CA GLY A 175 -8.21 7.20 1.16
C GLY A 175 -7.77 6.37 2.35
N LEU A 176 -7.23 5.17 2.13
CA LEU A 176 -6.75 4.30 3.21
C LEU A 176 -5.51 4.83 3.93
N HIS A 177 -4.76 5.76 3.34
CA HIS A 177 -3.65 6.42 4.02
C HIS A 177 -4.09 7.60 4.90
N VAL A 178 -5.26 8.16 4.65
CA VAL A 178 -5.77 9.36 5.33
C VAL A 178 -6.91 9.04 6.30
N LEU A 179 -7.87 8.21 5.89
CA LEU A 179 -9.06 7.90 6.67
C LEU A 179 -8.79 7.31 8.07
N PRO A 180 -7.79 6.43 8.30
CA PRO A 180 -7.51 5.91 9.63
C PRO A 180 -7.21 7.01 10.65
N THR A 181 -6.43 8.02 10.27
CA THR A 181 -6.12 9.17 11.14
C THR A 181 -7.37 10.00 11.43
N ILE A 182 -8.19 10.27 10.43
CA ILE A 182 -9.44 11.02 10.60
C ILE A 182 -10.40 10.27 11.52
N ILE A 183 -10.62 8.98 11.28
CA ILE A 183 -11.50 8.13 12.11
C ILE A 183 -10.96 8.03 13.52
N GLY A 184 -9.65 7.83 13.68
CA GLY A 184 -9.00 7.75 14.99
C GLY A 184 -9.17 9.05 15.79
N SER A 185 -8.96 10.21 15.16
CA SER A 185 -9.17 11.52 15.82
C SER A 185 -10.63 11.72 16.23
N TRP A 186 -11.56 11.40 15.35
CA TRP A 186 -12.99 11.53 15.66
C TRP A 186 -13.41 10.62 16.84
N LEU A 187 -12.93 9.39 16.89
CA LEU A 187 -13.26 8.46 17.99
C LEU A 187 -12.68 8.88 19.34
N VAL A 188 -11.58 9.64 19.35
CA VAL A 188 -10.90 10.06 20.59
C VAL A 188 -11.36 11.45 21.06
N THR A 189 -11.50 12.40 20.11
CA THR A 189 -11.72 13.82 20.40
C THR A 189 -13.08 14.34 19.94
N GLU A 190 -13.91 13.50 19.31
CA GLU A 190 -15.17 13.86 18.66
C GLU A 190 -15.00 14.98 17.62
N SER A 191 -13.77 15.20 17.15
CA SER A 191 -13.42 16.24 16.18
C SER A 191 -12.73 15.64 14.96
N ILE A 192 -12.99 16.22 13.79
CA ILE A 192 -12.34 15.84 12.54
C ILE A 192 -11.18 16.79 12.28
N ILE A 193 -10.00 16.24 12.06
CA ILE A 193 -8.83 17.01 11.63
C ILE A 193 -9.00 17.32 10.14
N ILE A 194 -9.59 18.49 9.83
CA ILE A 194 -9.91 18.89 8.44
C ILE A 194 -8.62 18.99 7.59
N SER A 195 -7.51 19.44 8.19
CA SER A 195 -6.21 19.49 7.49
C SER A 195 -5.74 18.13 6.98
N GLU A 196 -6.13 17.02 7.64
CA GLU A 196 -5.79 15.67 7.21
C GLU A 196 -6.40 15.34 5.84
N LEU A 197 -7.59 15.86 5.52
CA LEU A 197 -8.23 15.67 4.22
C LEU A 197 -7.41 16.22 3.05
N LEU A 198 -6.58 17.24 3.28
CA LEU A 198 -5.70 17.80 2.25
C LEU A 198 -4.70 16.77 1.75
N PHE A 199 -4.27 15.85 2.62
CA PHE A 199 -3.34 14.79 2.26
C PHE A 199 -3.93 13.71 1.33
N LEU A 200 -5.25 13.74 1.07
CA LEU A 200 -5.82 12.92 -0.01
C LEU A 200 -5.15 13.23 -1.37
N VAL A 201 -4.79 14.49 -1.63
CA VAL A 201 -4.22 14.88 -2.92
C VAL A 201 -2.87 14.20 -3.15
N PRO A 202 -1.85 14.33 -2.27
CA PRO A 202 -0.56 13.65 -2.47
C PRO A 202 -0.68 12.12 -2.53
N TYR A 203 -1.44 11.48 -1.64
CA TYR A 203 -1.60 10.02 -1.67
C TYR A 203 -2.37 9.52 -2.89
N CYS A 204 -3.47 10.20 -3.29
CA CYS A 204 -4.20 9.84 -4.50
C CYS A 204 -3.36 10.06 -5.76
N SER A 205 -2.48 11.06 -5.80
CA SER A 205 -1.63 11.32 -6.96
C SER A 205 -0.71 10.14 -7.28
N LEU A 206 -0.05 9.58 -6.26
CA LEU A 206 0.76 8.36 -6.41
C LEU A 206 -0.12 7.14 -6.70
N GLY A 207 -1.25 7.02 -6.02
CA GLY A 207 -2.22 5.95 -6.26
C GLY A 207 -2.70 5.89 -7.71
N ILE A 208 -3.03 7.05 -8.30
CA ILE A 208 -3.43 7.21 -9.70
C ILE A 208 -2.26 6.90 -10.64
N ALA A 209 -1.06 7.38 -10.33
CA ALA A 209 0.14 7.13 -11.13
C ALA A 209 0.46 5.63 -11.23
N PHE A 210 0.43 4.90 -10.11
CA PHE A 210 0.63 3.46 -10.09
C PHE A 210 -0.50 2.71 -10.82
N ALA A 211 -1.77 3.10 -10.62
CA ALA A 211 -2.89 2.49 -11.34
C ALA A 211 -2.76 2.69 -12.86
N TYR A 212 -2.33 3.87 -13.30
CA TYR A 212 -2.10 4.15 -14.70
C TYR A 212 -0.91 3.36 -15.27
N THR A 213 0.18 3.24 -14.52
CA THR A 213 1.35 2.41 -14.85
C THR A 213 0.94 0.96 -15.05
N TYR A 214 0.20 0.38 -14.11
CA TYR A 214 -0.30 -0.98 -14.24
C TYR A 214 -1.21 -1.15 -15.46
N TYR A 215 -2.10 -0.18 -15.70
CA TYR A 215 -2.96 -0.21 -16.89
C TYR A 215 -2.16 -0.24 -18.19
N LYS A 216 -1.06 0.52 -18.28
CA LYS A 216 -0.21 0.63 -19.47
C LYS A 216 0.69 -0.59 -19.69
N THR A 217 1.32 -1.08 -18.64
CA THR A 217 2.29 -2.20 -18.72
C THR A 217 1.60 -3.56 -18.63
N ASN A 218 0.40 -3.61 -18.05
CA ASN A 218 -0.28 -4.87 -17.68
C ASN A 218 0.66 -5.83 -16.94
N ASN A 219 1.59 -5.28 -16.15
CA ASN A 219 2.61 -6.00 -15.41
C ASN A 219 2.70 -5.46 -13.98
N ILE A 220 2.48 -6.34 -12.99
CA ILE A 220 2.42 -5.92 -11.60
C ILE A 220 3.79 -5.50 -11.05
N PHE A 221 4.89 -6.06 -11.57
CA PHE A 221 6.23 -5.70 -11.13
C PHE A 221 6.62 -4.27 -11.52
N SER A 222 6.02 -3.70 -12.57
CA SER A 222 6.21 -2.30 -12.94
C SER A 222 5.77 -1.35 -11.84
N THR A 223 4.69 -1.68 -11.13
CA THR A 223 4.20 -0.85 -10.02
C THR A 223 4.85 -1.22 -8.70
N ILE A 224 5.02 -2.51 -8.40
CA ILE A 224 5.71 -2.96 -7.18
C ILE A 224 7.11 -2.34 -7.09
N CYS A 225 7.91 -2.41 -8.17
CA CYS A 225 9.27 -1.84 -8.17
C CYS A 225 9.27 -0.33 -7.90
N MET A 226 8.40 0.43 -8.57
CA MET A 226 8.35 1.88 -8.38
C MET A 226 7.84 2.27 -6.99
N HIS A 227 6.85 1.55 -6.48
CA HIS A 227 6.34 1.76 -5.13
C HIS A 227 7.42 1.44 -4.08
N SER A 228 8.11 0.30 -4.21
CA SER A 228 9.23 -0.07 -3.34
C SER A 228 10.35 0.97 -3.36
N ILE A 229 10.74 1.45 -4.55
CA ILE A 229 11.76 2.49 -4.70
C ILE A 229 11.32 3.79 -4.03
N HIS A 230 10.07 4.21 -4.26
CA HIS A 230 9.50 5.42 -3.66
C HIS A 230 9.57 5.37 -2.13
N ASN A 231 9.06 4.30 -1.55
CA ASN A 231 9.03 4.13 -0.10
C ASN A 231 10.43 4.00 0.50
N THR A 232 11.34 3.27 -0.17
CA THR A 232 12.73 3.15 0.26
C THR A 232 13.44 4.50 0.25
N MET A 233 13.22 5.31 -0.79
CA MET A 233 13.77 6.68 -0.87
C MET A 233 13.24 7.54 0.29
N ALA A 234 11.96 7.47 0.61
CA ALA A 234 11.35 8.21 1.72
C ALA A 234 12.00 7.85 3.07
N ILE A 235 12.21 6.55 3.35
CA ILE A 235 12.91 6.10 4.57
C ILE A 235 14.35 6.62 4.61
N ILE A 236 15.11 6.45 3.52
CA ILE A 236 16.51 6.87 3.47
C ILE A 236 16.62 8.37 3.71
N LEU A 237 15.76 9.18 3.07
CA LEU A 237 15.74 10.63 3.27
C LEU A 237 15.38 11.01 4.71
N TYR A 238 14.45 10.28 5.33
CA TYR A 238 14.12 10.48 6.74
C TYR A 238 15.32 10.17 7.66
N LEU A 239 15.96 9.02 7.47
CA LEU A 239 17.12 8.60 8.30
C LEU A 239 18.30 9.57 8.16
N ILE A 240 18.59 10.06 6.94
CA ILE A 240 19.63 11.07 6.73
C ILE A 240 19.26 12.40 7.41
N GLY A 241 17.99 12.80 7.32
CA GLY A 241 17.51 14.05 7.92
C GLY A 241 17.43 14.02 9.45
N SER A 242 17.17 12.86 10.05
CA SER A 242 17.11 12.66 11.50
C SER A 242 18.49 12.46 12.16
N GLY A 243 19.54 12.20 11.37
CA GLY A 243 20.88 11.94 11.88
C GLY A 243 21.06 10.54 12.51
N LEU A 244 20.14 9.62 12.19
CA LEU A 244 20.18 8.22 12.61
C LEU A 244 21.05 7.38 11.69
#